data_97686b18e2342939a4f804399c3882e2
#
_entry.id   97686b18e2342939a4f804399c3882e2
#
_cell.length_a   1.000
_cell.length_b   1.000
_cell.length_c   1.000
_cell.angle_alpha   90.00
_cell.angle_beta   90.00
_cell.angle_gamma   90.00
#
_symmetry.space_group_name_H-M   'P 1'
#
loop_
_entity.id
_entity.type
_entity.pdbx_description
1 polymer ?
#
loop_
_entity_poly.entity_id
_entity_poly.type
_entity_poly.pdbx_seq_one_letter_code
_entity_poly.pdbx_strand_id
1 'polypeptide(L)'
;GGEMFDLCREYQMDTSHLQVKEGKTSVYRMALKDGVDRVHLENIPGVMEYYEPTRKDIEFTKTFDYIHTDLTGRVLHLLPEFKEAGCKVIFDFSINKDEENMAAVLPYVHCAFFSCEKKTPEIREFLIKARSYGPEYVVATFGEEGSMCYDGERFCEQGIRVVPVVNTVGAGDSFIAGFTWGLMVGRDIEGCLKEGADLSAQIVQRFNPY
;
A
#
# COMPACT_ATOMS: atom_id res chain seq x y z
N GLY A 1 12.26 8.30 14.91
CA GLY A 1 12.81 9.05 13.76
C GLY A 1 14.21 8.60 13.37
N GLY A 2 15.17 8.50 14.31
CA GLY A 2 16.58 8.16 13.99
C GLY A 2 16.71 6.79 13.32
N GLU A 3 16.11 5.75 13.85
CA GLU A 3 16.12 4.39 13.30
C GLU A 3 15.66 4.33 11.85
N MET A 4 14.64 5.13 11.49
CA MET A 4 14.15 5.19 10.11
C MET A 4 15.21 5.77 9.15
N PHE A 5 15.95 6.80 9.58
CA PHE A 5 17.05 7.32 8.78
C PHE A 5 18.19 6.32 8.61
N ASP A 6 18.50 5.57 9.67
CA ASP A 6 19.55 4.54 9.61
C ASP A 6 19.15 3.44 8.63
N LEU A 7 17.88 3.01 8.66
CA LEU A 7 17.31 2.04 7.72
C LEU A 7 17.36 2.56 6.28
N CYS A 8 16.88 3.79 6.03
CA CYS A 8 16.96 4.39 4.71
C CYS A 8 18.38 4.46 4.17
N ARG A 9 19.34 4.76 5.04
CA ARG A 9 20.77 4.81 4.68
C ARG A 9 21.33 3.42 4.37
N GLU A 10 20.96 2.40 5.14
CA GLU A 10 21.33 1.00 4.91
C GLU A 10 20.86 0.52 3.53
N TYR A 11 19.63 0.85 3.15
CA TYR A 11 19.06 0.50 1.85
C TYR A 11 19.38 1.53 0.75
N GLN A 12 20.26 2.49 1.00
CA GLN A 12 20.67 3.53 0.03
C GLN A 12 19.48 4.31 -0.57
N MET A 13 18.43 4.52 0.22
CA MET A 13 17.27 5.30 -0.18
C MET A 13 17.60 6.79 -0.15
N ASP A 14 17.11 7.55 -1.14
CA ASP A 14 17.23 9.01 -1.13
C ASP A 14 16.35 9.62 -0.03
N THR A 15 16.98 10.29 0.92
CA THR A 15 16.32 10.95 2.05
C THR A 15 16.33 12.47 1.93
N SER A 16 16.74 13.02 0.78
CA SER A 16 16.88 14.47 0.57
C SER A 16 15.58 15.25 0.76
N HIS A 17 14.44 14.57 0.57
CA HIS A 17 13.09 15.12 0.74
C HIS A 17 12.35 14.58 1.97
N LEU A 18 13.06 13.85 2.85
CA LEU A 18 12.49 13.38 4.11
C LEU A 18 12.48 14.52 5.13
N GLN A 19 11.29 15.03 5.46
CA GLN A 19 11.14 16.13 6.41
C GLN A 19 11.35 15.65 7.85
N VAL A 20 12.17 16.39 8.60
CA VAL A 20 12.36 16.21 10.04
C VAL A 20 11.73 17.39 10.76
N LYS A 21 10.81 17.13 11.67
CA LYS A 21 10.17 18.18 12.48
C LYS A 21 10.34 17.84 13.97
N GLU A 22 10.44 18.90 14.78
CA GLU A 22 10.45 18.74 16.22
C GLU A 22 9.09 18.25 16.72
N GLY A 23 9.09 17.19 17.55
CA GLY A 23 7.90 16.59 18.14
C GLY A 23 7.96 15.07 18.18
N LYS A 24 6.81 14.45 18.50
CA LYS A 24 6.69 13.00 18.58
C LYS A 24 6.46 12.40 17.19
N THR A 25 7.11 11.27 16.91
CA THR A 25 6.81 10.41 15.75
C THR A 25 5.40 9.85 15.89
N SER A 26 4.73 9.61 14.75
CA SER A 26 3.46 8.89 14.69
C SER A 26 3.59 7.50 15.35
N VAL A 27 2.59 7.12 16.13
CA VAL A 27 2.55 5.83 16.82
C VAL A 27 1.19 5.18 16.63
N TYR A 28 1.20 3.98 16.08
CA TYR A 28 0.05 3.08 16.05
C TYR A 28 0.18 2.05 17.16
N ARG A 29 -0.79 2.04 18.09
CA ARG A 29 -0.86 1.02 19.13
C ARG A 29 -1.85 -0.05 18.72
N MET A 30 -1.38 -1.28 18.75
CA MET A 30 -2.17 -2.47 18.43
C MET A 30 -2.05 -3.49 19.56
N ALA A 31 -3.11 -4.25 19.79
CA ALA A 31 -3.07 -5.45 20.62
C ALA A 31 -3.24 -6.69 19.75
N LEU A 32 -2.71 -7.82 20.20
CA LEU A 32 -3.02 -9.11 19.62
C LEU A 32 -4.23 -9.69 20.37
N LYS A 33 -5.32 -9.94 19.67
CA LYS A 33 -6.45 -10.72 20.16
C LYS A 33 -6.19 -12.18 19.79
N ASP A 34 -6.31 -13.05 20.76
CA ASP A 34 -6.10 -14.51 20.60
C ASP A 34 -4.70 -14.87 20.05
N GLY A 35 -3.70 -13.98 20.23
CA GLY A 35 -2.31 -14.20 19.82
C GLY A 35 -2.01 -14.03 18.34
N VAL A 36 -3.02 -13.77 17.50
CA VAL A 36 -2.87 -13.69 16.03
C VAL A 36 -3.53 -12.44 15.45
N ASP A 37 -4.77 -12.15 15.83
CA ASP A 37 -5.54 -11.05 15.27
C ASP A 37 -5.15 -9.71 15.89
N ARG A 38 -4.99 -8.69 15.04
CA ARG A 38 -4.65 -7.34 15.48
C ARG A 38 -5.91 -6.52 15.72
N VAL A 39 -5.99 -5.95 16.91
CA VAL A 39 -6.98 -4.94 17.24
C VAL A 39 -6.27 -3.60 17.35
N HIS A 40 -6.70 -2.63 16.54
CA HIS A 40 -6.25 -1.26 16.65
C HIS A 40 -6.75 -0.65 17.96
N LEU A 41 -5.83 -0.13 18.78
CA LEU A 41 -6.16 0.49 20.06
C LEU A 41 -6.13 2.01 19.96
N GLU A 42 -5.08 2.58 19.38
CA GLU A 42 -4.85 4.01 19.36
C GLU A 42 -3.97 4.42 18.18
N ASN A 43 -4.30 5.55 17.56
CA ASN A 43 -3.46 6.24 16.60
C ASN A 43 -3.06 7.61 17.15
N ILE A 44 -1.77 7.83 17.33
CA ILE A 44 -1.20 9.12 17.74
C ILE A 44 -0.45 9.66 16.51
N PRO A 45 -1.01 10.65 15.78
CA PRO A 45 -0.43 11.10 14.52
C PRO A 45 0.93 11.81 14.68
N GLY A 46 1.22 12.37 15.87
CA GLY A 46 2.47 13.09 16.10
C GLY A 46 2.68 14.22 15.09
N VAL A 47 3.94 14.38 14.63
CA VAL A 47 4.28 15.42 13.64
C VAL A 47 3.66 15.17 12.25
N MET A 48 3.17 13.98 11.98
CA MET A 48 2.45 13.67 10.73
C MET A 48 1.13 14.43 10.61
N GLU A 49 0.52 14.85 11.74
CA GLU A 49 -0.69 15.66 11.74
C GLU A 49 -0.52 16.98 10.97
N TYR A 50 0.71 17.49 10.94
CA TYR A 50 1.05 18.79 10.31
C TYR A 50 1.96 18.59 9.08
N TYR A 51 2.01 17.36 8.54
CA TYR A 51 2.79 17.11 7.33
C TYR A 51 2.14 17.80 6.12
N GLU A 52 2.93 18.59 5.42
CA GLU A 52 2.59 19.14 4.14
C GLU A 52 3.83 19.07 3.24
N PRO A 53 3.70 18.50 2.03
CA PRO A 53 4.80 18.50 1.07
C PRO A 53 5.06 19.93 0.59
N THR A 54 6.33 20.29 0.52
CA THR A 54 6.74 21.56 -0.08
C THR A 54 6.64 21.46 -1.61
N ARG A 55 6.65 22.59 -2.32
CA ARG A 55 6.70 22.58 -3.78
C ARG A 55 7.91 21.81 -4.32
N LYS A 56 9.05 21.84 -3.62
CA LYS A 56 10.24 21.06 -3.97
C LYS A 56 9.99 19.54 -3.83
N ASP A 57 9.28 19.12 -2.79
CA ASP A 57 8.93 17.70 -2.58
C ASP A 57 8.00 17.22 -3.69
N ILE A 58 7.03 18.06 -4.08
CA ILE A 58 6.09 17.75 -5.18
C ILE A 58 6.84 17.60 -6.51
N GLU A 59 7.72 18.55 -6.86
CA GLU A 59 8.51 18.47 -8.10
C GLU A 59 9.44 17.25 -8.09
N PHE A 60 10.06 16.93 -6.96
CA PHE A 60 10.86 15.72 -6.81
C PHE A 60 10.01 14.47 -7.01
N THR A 61 8.84 14.39 -6.37
CA THR A 61 7.92 13.26 -6.51
C THR A 61 7.56 13.02 -7.98
N LYS A 62 7.34 14.07 -8.76
CA LYS A 62 6.99 13.99 -10.19
C LYS A 62 8.13 13.46 -11.09
N THR A 63 9.33 13.28 -10.56
CA THR A 63 10.44 12.64 -11.29
C THR A 63 10.41 11.12 -11.27
N PHE A 64 9.50 10.52 -10.49
CA PHE A 64 9.37 9.06 -10.35
C PHE A 64 8.24 8.52 -11.24
N ASP A 65 8.47 7.32 -11.81
CA ASP A 65 7.46 6.61 -12.59
C ASP A 65 6.32 6.07 -11.69
N TYR A 66 6.65 5.66 -10.46
CA TYR A 66 5.71 5.08 -9.50
C TYR A 66 5.75 5.84 -8.17
N ILE A 67 4.57 6.12 -7.63
CA ILE A 67 4.37 6.78 -6.34
C ILE A 67 3.46 5.89 -5.51
N HIS A 68 3.85 5.59 -4.27
CA HIS A 68 2.98 4.90 -3.32
C HIS A 68 2.46 5.88 -2.26
N THR A 69 1.16 5.81 -1.97
CA THR A 69 0.50 6.57 -0.89
C THR A 69 -0.78 5.88 -0.43
N ASP A 70 -1.39 6.41 0.64
CA ASP A 70 -2.62 5.94 1.24
C ASP A 70 -3.55 7.12 1.63
N LEU A 71 -4.67 6.80 2.31
CA LEU A 71 -5.62 7.81 2.82
C LEU A 71 -5.02 8.72 3.90
N THR A 72 -3.94 8.30 4.56
CA THR A 72 -3.29 9.02 5.66
C THR A 72 -2.09 9.85 5.20
N GLY A 73 -1.63 9.65 3.97
CA GLY A 73 -0.44 10.29 3.40
C GLY A 73 -0.54 11.80 3.18
N ARG A 74 -1.73 12.41 3.39
CA ARG A 74 -2.00 13.86 3.31
C ARG A 74 -1.68 14.49 1.95
N VAL A 75 -1.69 13.69 0.89
CA VAL A 75 -1.36 14.11 -0.48
C VAL A 75 -2.52 13.90 -1.48
N LEU A 76 -3.73 13.57 -0.99
CA LEU A 76 -4.88 13.28 -1.86
C LEU A 76 -5.19 14.42 -2.84
N HIS A 77 -5.05 15.67 -2.40
CA HIS A 77 -5.25 16.86 -3.23
C HIS A 77 -4.22 17.03 -4.35
N LEU A 78 -3.10 16.30 -4.30
CA LEU A 78 -2.03 16.30 -5.29
C LEU A 78 -2.13 15.16 -6.33
N LEU A 79 -3.01 14.19 -6.11
CA LEU A 79 -3.16 13.06 -7.03
C LEU A 79 -3.44 13.47 -8.49
N PRO A 80 -4.29 14.50 -8.75
CA PRO A 80 -4.47 15.01 -10.11
C PRO A 80 -3.15 15.50 -10.74
N GLU A 81 -2.34 16.27 -10.01
CA GLU A 81 -1.06 16.79 -10.47
C GLU A 81 -0.05 15.67 -10.76
N PHE A 82 0.00 14.65 -9.92
CA PHE A 82 0.86 13.48 -10.14
C PHE A 82 0.45 12.68 -11.38
N LYS A 83 -0.85 12.48 -11.57
CA LYS A 83 -1.36 11.82 -12.78
C LYS A 83 -1.05 12.61 -14.05
N GLU A 84 -1.25 13.92 -14.04
CA GLU A 84 -0.92 14.81 -15.17
C GLU A 84 0.57 14.79 -15.50
N ALA A 85 1.44 14.64 -14.49
CA ALA A 85 2.87 14.47 -14.68
C ALA A 85 3.26 13.09 -15.23
N GLY A 86 2.32 12.15 -15.37
CA GLY A 86 2.55 10.80 -15.85
C GLY A 86 2.96 9.78 -14.80
N CYS A 87 2.92 10.15 -13.50
CA CYS A 87 3.22 9.24 -12.42
C CYS A 87 2.14 8.17 -12.28
N LYS A 88 2.54 6.94 -12.08
CA LYS A 88 1.67 5.81 -11.77
C LYS A 88 1.46 5.71 -10.27
N VAL A 89 0.30 6.16 -9.79
CA VAL A 89 -0.02 6.13 -8.36
C VAL A 89 -0.46 4.74 -7.95
N ILE A 90 0.26 4.15 -7.01
CA ILE A 90 -0.06 2.93 -6.29
C ILE A 90 -0.73 3.35 -4.98
N PHE A 91 -1.97 2.96 -4.76
CA PHE A 91 -2.76 3.47 -3.64
C PHE A 91 -3.26 2.34 -2.74
N ASP A 92 -2.96 2.45 -1.45
CA ASP A 92 -3.48 1.53 -0.43
C ASP A 92 -4.73 2.11 0.25
N PHE A 93 -5.87 1.51 -0.02
CA PHE A 93 -7.12 1.80 0.68
C PHE A 93 -7.22 1.04 2.01
N SER A 94 -6.35 0.08 2.26
CA SER A 94 -6.45 -0.81 3.42
C SER A 94 -7.86 -1.44 3.51
N ILE A 95 -8.52 -1.35 4.64
CA ILE A 95 -9.90 -1.85 4.84
C ILE A 95 -10.99 -0.87 4.39
N ASN A 96 -10.60 0.34 3.97
CA ASN A 96 -11.55 1.38 3.59
C ASN A 96 -12.17 1.08 2.22
N LYS A 97 -13.50 0.96 2.20
CA LYS A 97 -14.31 0.73 0.99
C LYS A 97 -15.39 1.81 0.86
N ASP A 98 -15.18 2.94 1.50
CA ASP A 98 -16.09 4.08 1.44
C ASP A 98 -16.18 4.63 0.01
N GLU A 99 -17.41 4.81 -0.46
CA GLU A 99 -17.68 5.18 -1.85
C GLU A 99 -17.21 6.61 -2.18
N GLU A 100 -17.29 7.53 -1.22
CA GLU A 100 -16.83 8.90 -1.38
C GLU A 100 -15.30 8.94 -1.54
N ASN A 101 -14.57 8.21 -0.70
CA ASN A 101 -13.12 8.08 -0.82
C ASN A 101 -12.73 7.42 -2.15
N MET A 102 -13.42 6.35 -2.56
CA MET A 102 -13.15 5.70 -3.84
C MET A 102 -13.39 6.65 -5.02
N ALA A 103 -14.50 7.36 -5.03
CA ALA A 103 -14.85 8.31 -6.10
C ALA A 103 -13.85 9.48 -6.18
N ALA A 104 -13.34 9.95 -5.03
CA ALA A 104 -12.38 11.04 -4.98
C ALA A 104 -10.97 10.64 -5.41
N VAL A 105 -10.56 9.39 -5.19
CA VAL A 105 -9.17 8.95 -5.32
C VAL A 105 -8.94 8.10 -6.57
N LEU A 106 -9.78 7.10 -6.83
CA LEU A 106 -9.58 6.10 -7.90
C LEU A 106 -9.39 6.68 -9.30
N PRO A 107 -10.01 7.83 -9.68
CA PRO A 107 -9.78 8.43 -11.00
C PRO A 107 -8.30 8.79 -11.27
N TYR A 108 -7.49 8.93 -10.23
CA TYR A 108 -6.09 9.34 -10.32
C TYR A 108 -5.10 8.21 -10.06
N VAL A 109 -5.59 7.02 -9.73
CA VAL A 109 -4.79 5.87 -9.31
C VAL A 109 -4.52 4.94 -10.49
N HIS A 110 -3.31 4.40 -10.56
CA HIS A 110 -2.94 3.35 -11.53
C HIS A 110 -3.28 1.96 -10.99
N CYS A 111 -2.91 1.69 -9.73
CA CYS A 111 -3.22 0.43 -9.08
C CYS A 111 -3.75 0.68 -7.65
N ALA A 112 -4.93 0.14 -7.35
CA ALA A 112 -5.59 0.28 -6.06
C ALA A 112 -5.57 -1.04 -5.29
N PHE A 113 -5.20 -0.99 -4.00
CA PHE A 113 -5.17 -2.14 -3.11
C PHE A 113 -6.22 -2.01 -2.01
N PHE A 114 -6.91 -3.14 -1.74
CA PHE A 114 -7.92 -3.26 -0.69
C PHE A 114 -7.65 -4.50 0.16
N SER A 115 -7.68 -4.33 1.47
CA SER A 115 -7.64 -5.45 2.42
C SER A 115 -9.05 -5.92 2.73
N CYS A 116 -9.30 -7.21 2.59
CA CYS A 116 -10.60 -7.84 2.79
C CYS A 116 -10.45 -9.00 3.78
N GLU A 117 -11.45 -9.21 4.66
CA GLU A 117 -11.39 -10.29 5.64
C GLU A 117 -11.50 -11.67 5.01
N LYS A 118 -12.32 -11.79 3.95
CA LYS A 118 -12.60 -13.07 3.27
C LYS A 118 -12.80 -12.88 1.79
N LYS A 119 -12.50 -13.93 1.05
CA LYS A 119 -12.76 -14.04 -0.37
C LYS A 119 -14.20 -14.49 -0.61
N THR A 120 -15.09 -13.54 -0.86
CA THR A 120 -16.52 -13.83 -1.14
C THR A 120 -16.86 -13.49 -2.60
N PRO A 121 -17.98 -14.03 -3.14
CA PRO A 121 -18.42 -13.69 -4.50
C PRO A 121 -18.60 -12.19 -4.75
N GLU A 122 -19.10 -11.45 -3.75
CA GLU A 122 -19.34 -10.01 -3.80
C GLU A 122 -18.07 -9.19 -4.01
N ILE A 123 -16.91 -9.75 -3.66
CA ILE A 123 -15.62 -9.09 -3.89
C ILE A 123 -15.34 -8.89 -5.37
N ARG A 124 -15.76 -9.81 -6.24
CA ARG A 124 -15.59 -9.63 -7.68
C ARG A 124 -16.40 -8.44 -8.19
N GLU A 125 -17.64 -8.30 -7.74
CA GLU A 125 -18.49 -7.15 -8.09
C GLU A 125 -17.89 -5.85 -7.56
N PHE A 126 -17.36 -5.87 -6.32
CA PHE A 126 -16.66 -4.74 -5.74
C PHE A 126 -15.42 -4.33 -6.57
N LEU A 127 -14.57 -5.29 -6.99
CA LEU A 127 -13.40 -4.99 -7.80
C LEU A 127 -13.77 -4.44 -9.18
N ILE A 128 -14.83 -4.97 -9.82
CA ILE A 128 -15.38 -4.42 -11.07
C ILE A 128 -15.83 -2.97 -10.86
N LYS A 129 -16.60 -2.70 -9.79
CA LYS A 129 -17.06 -1.35 -9.45
C LYS A 129 -15.85 -0.41 -9.21
N ALA A 130 -14.89 -0.80 -8.40
CA ALA A 130 -13.71 0.01 -8.13
C ALA A 130 -12.89 0.28 -9.40
N ARG A 131 -12.75 -0.70 -10.29
CA ARG A 131 -12.10 -0.56 -11.60
C ARG A 131 -12.80 0.47 -12.48
N SER A 132 -14.13 0.56 -12.41
CA SER A 132 -14.93 1.49 -13.24
C SER A 132 -14.66 2.97 -12.92
N TYR A 133 -14.07 3.28 -11.78
CA TYR A 133 -13.64 4.65 -11.44
C TYR A 133 -12.34 5.08 -12.12
N GLY A 134 -11.55 4.16 -12.70
CA GLY A 134 -10.40 4.54 -13.52
C GLY A 134 -9.07 3.84 -13.33
N PRO A 135 -8.77 3.14 -12.21
CA PRO A 135 -7.48 2.48 -12.06
C PRO A 135 -7.30 1.37 -13.12
N GLU A 136 -6.07 1.09 -13.54
CA GLU A 136 -5.77 -0.01 -14.47
C GLU A 136 -5.89 -1.36 -13.77
N TYR A 137 -5.47 -1.43 -12.50
CA TYR A 137 -5.52 -2.65 -11.69
C TYR A 137 -6.21 -2.39 -10.36
N VAL A 138 -7.06 -3.32 -9.95
CA VAL A 138 -7.65 -3.32 -8.60
C VAL A 138 -7.37 -4.65 -7.94
N VAL A 139 -6.71 -4.60 -6.79
CA VAL A 139 -6.21 -5.77 -6.07
C VAL A 139 -6.89 -5.88 -4.71
N ALA A 140 -7.38 -7.07 -4.36
CA ALA A 140 -7.82 -7.41 -3.03
C ALA A 140 -6.89 -8.46 -2.41
N THR A 141 -6.52 -8.26 -1.14
CA THR A 141 -5.81 -9.24 -0.32
C THR A 141 -6.74 -9.79 0.75
N PHE A 142 -6.61 -11.08 1.09
CA PHE A 142 -7.52 -11.83 1.97
C PHE A 142 -6.76 -12.56 3.10
N GLY A 143 -5.63 -12.01 3.54
CA GLY A 143 -4.78 -12.65 4.53
C GLY A 143 -4.34 -14.04 4.05
N GLU A 144 -4.72 -15.08 4.79
CA GLU A 144 -4.35 -16.47 4.48
C GLU A 144 -5.04 -17.07 3.24
N GLU A 145 -6.12 -16.43 2.76
CA GLU A 145 -6.81 -16.87 1.54
C GLU A 145 -6.15 -16.32 0.25
N GLY A 146 -5.04 -15.55 0.38
CA GLY A 146 -4.26 -15.05 -0.74
C GLY A 146 -4.73 -13.72 -1.29
N SER A 147 -4.73 -13.56 -2.60
CA SER A 147 -5.04 -12.30 -3.27
C SER A 147 -5.73 -12.49 -4.62
N MET A 148 -6.39 -11.44 -5.09
CA MET A 148 -7.07 -11.38 -6.39
C MET A 148 -6.84 -10.02 -7.01
N CYS A 149 -6.56 -9.98 -8.31
CA CYS A 149 -6.49 -8.76 -9.12
C CYS A 149 -7.53 -8.82 -10.23
N TYR A 150 -8.14 -7.67 -10.53
CA TYR A 150 -8.95 -7.44 -11.72
C TYR A 150 -8.30 -6.36 -12.58
N ASP A 151 -8.04 -6.66 -13.85
CA ASP A 151 -7.38 -5.76 -14.81
C ASP A 151 -8.36 -5.05 -15.77
N GLY A 152 -9.66 -5.31 -15.60
CA GLY A 152 -10.72 -4.80 -16.47
C GLY A 152 -11.24 -5.84 -17.44
N GLU A 153 -10.52 -6.93 -17.67
CA GLU A 153 -10.90 -8.02 -18.58
C GLU A 153 -11.06 -9.35 -17.82
N ARG A 154 -10.08 -9.68 -16.96
CA ARG A 154 -10.02 -10.96 -16.24
C ARG A 154 -9.64 -10.79 -14.78
N PHE A 155 -9.98 -11.81 -14.01
CA PHE A 155 -9.53 -11.98 -12.64
C PHE A 155 -8.34 -12.94 -12.60
N CYS A 156 -7.26 -12.50 -11.94
CA CYS A 156 -6.11 -13.31 -11.62
C CYS A 156 -6.07 -13.53 -10.11
N GLU A 157 -5.73 -14.72 -9.67
CA GLU A 157 -5.71 -15.10 -8.26
C GLU A 157 -4.37 -15.72 -7.89
N GLN A 158 -3.90 -15.43 -6.69
CA GLN A 158 -2.67 -15.99 -6.12
C GLN A 158 -2.93 -16.43 -4.68
N GLY A 159 -2.62 -17.68 -4.39
CA GLY A 159 -2.59 -18.19 -3.02
C GLY A 159 -1.37 -17.69 -2.25
N ILE A 160 -1.36 -17.93 -0.94
CA ILE A 160 -0.22 -17.61 -0.08
C ILE A 160 0.95 -18.58 -0.29
N ARG A 161 2.14 -18.16 0.17
CA ARG A 161 3.24 -19.08 0.49
C ARG A 161 3.09 -19.55 1.94
N VAL A 162 2.95 -20.84 2.13
CA VAL A 162 2.85 -21.41 3.47
C VAL A 162 4.21 -21.37 4.14
N VAL A 163 4.33 -20.53 5.16
CA VAL A 163 5.56 -20.30 5.94
C VAL A 163 5.20 -20.15 7.43
N PRO A 164 6.15 -20.36 8.35
CA PRO A 164 5.94 -20.03 9.75
C PRO A 164 5.68 -18.52 9.91
N VAL A 165 4.57 -18.17 10.57
CA VAL A 165 4.20 -16.76 10.80
C VAL A 165 4.63 -16.35 12.20
N VAL A 166 5.46 -15.32 12.29
CA VAL A 166 5.91 -14.70 13.54
C VAL A 166 5.15 -13.41 13.80
N ASN A 167 4.96 -12.57 12.77
CA ASN A 167 4.26 -11.30 12.86
C ASN A 167 3.67 -10.94 11.49
N THR A 168 2.42 -10.49 11.45
CA THR A 168 1.76 -10.09 10.20
C THR A 168 1.81 -8.58 9.94
N VAL A 169 2.52 -7.79 10.79
CA VAL A 169 2.76 -6.36 10.54
C VAL A 169 3.61 -6.19 9.28
N GLY A 170 3.20 -5.30 8.39
CA GLY A 170 3.90 -5.05 7.13
C GLY A 170 3.65 -6.09 6.03
N ALA A 171 2.81 -7.12 6.26
CA ALA A 171 2.48 -8.11 5.23
C ALA A 171 1.81 -7.47 4.00
N GLY A 172 0.84 -6.55 4.24
CA GLY A 172 0.17 -5.79 3.20
C GLY A 172 1.12 -4.88 2.44
N ASP A 173 1.90 -4.07 3.17
CA ASP A 173 2.89 -3.16 2.59
C ASP A 173 3.90 -3.90 1.72
N SER A 174 4.37 -5.07 2.21
CA SER A 174 5.31 -5.91 1.47
C SER A 174 4.68 -6.54 0.24
N PHE A 175 3.39 -6.93 0.32
CA PHE A 175 2.66 -7.42 -0.83
C PHE A 175 2.56 -6.32 -1.91
N ILE A 176 2.19 -5.09 -1.52
CA ILE A 176 2.11 -3.94 -2.43
C ILE A 176 3.49 -3.65 -3.05
N ALA A 177 4.55 -3.68 -2.26
CA ALA A 177 5.91 -3.47 -2.74
C ALA A 177 6.33 -4.53 -3.77
N GLY A 178 6.10 -5.82 -3.48
CA GLY A 178 6.40 -6.92 -4.40
C GLY A 178 5.58 -6.85 -5.69
N PHE A 179 4.28 -6.57 -5.59
CA PHE A 179 3.40 -6.38 -6.75
C PHE A 179 3.89 -5.22 -7.62
N THR A 180 4.20 -4.07 -6.99
CA THR A 180 4.70 -2.87 -7.68
C THR A 180 6.04 -3.15 -8.36
N TRP A 181 6.94 -3.88 -7.69
CA TRP A 181 8.18 -4.34 -8.31
C TRP A 181 7.92 -5.17 -9.56
N GLY A 182 6.96 -6.11 -9.50
CA GLY A 182 6.54 -6.90 -10.66
C GLY A 182 6.12 -6.01 -11.83
N LEU A 183 5.31 -4.97 -11.59
CA LEU A 183 4.93 -3.98 -12.61
C LEU A 183 6.15 -3.26 -13.19
N MET A 184 7.08 -2.81 -12.34
CA MET A 184 8.28 -2.07 -12.75
C MET A 184 9.19 -2.89 -13.67
N VAL A 185 9.28 -4.20 -13.45
CA VAL A 185 10.10 -5.10 -14.27
C VAL A 185 9.32 -5.76 -15.41
N GLY A 186 8.08 -5.33 -15.66
CA GLY A 186 7.27 -5.78 -16.79
C GLY A 186 6.73 -7.21 -16.68
N ARG A 187 6.46 -7.69 -15.44
CA ARG A 187 5.74 -8.94 -15.22
C ARG A 187 4.29 -8.80 -15.66
N ASP A 188 3.69 -9.91 -16.07
CA ASP A 188 2.23 -10.01 -16.16
C ASP A 188 1.58 -10.00 -14.75
N ILE A 189 0.26 -9.91 -14.70
CA ILE A 189 -0.48 -9.77 -13.43
C ILE A 189 -0.28 -10.98 -12.51
N GLU A 190 -0.24 -12.19 -13.04
CA GLU A 190 0.07 -13.40 -12.28
C GLU A 190 1.47 -13.31 -11.65
N GLY A 191 2.45 -12.82 -12.42
CA GLY A 191 3.80 -12.56 -11.93
C GLY A 191 3.83 -11.48 -10.84
N CYS A 192 3.09 -10.38 -11.01
CA CYS A 192 2.99 -9.32 -10.00
C CYS A 192 2.37 -9.85 -8.68
N LEU A 193 1.27 -10.58 -8.75
CA LEU A 193 0.63 -11.21 -7.60
C LEU A 193 1.58 -12.18 -6.88
N LYS A 194 2.35 -12.96 -7.66
CA LYS A 194 3.35 -13.89 -7.13
C LYS A 194 4.48 -13.17 -6.41
N GLU A 195 5.05 -12.10 -6.99
CA GLU A 195 6.08 -11.28 -6.33
C GLU A 195 5.56 -10.68 -5.02
N GLY A 196 4.32 -10.18 -5.01
CA GLY A 196 3.65 -9.70 -3.80
C GLY A 196 3.54 -10.79 -2.72
N ALA A 197 3.05 -11.98 -3.07
CA ALA A 197 2.92 -13.11 -2.16
C ALA A 197 4.29 -13.59 -1.63
N ASP A 198 5.31 -13.63 -2.49
CA ASP A 198 6.65 -14.07 -2.12
C ASP A 198 7.32 -13.08 -1.14
N LEU A 199 7.19 -11.77 -1.35
CA LEU A 199 7.74 -10.75 -0.45
C LEU A 199 6.98 -10.70 0.88
N SER A 200 5.65 -10.75 0.85
CA SER A 200 4.81 -10.85 2.05
C SER A 200 5.21 -12.05 2.91
N ALA A 201 5.42 -13.22 2.29
CA ALA A 201 5.86 -14.42 3.00
C ALA A 201 7.23 -14.28 3.67
N GLN A 202 8.14 -13.49 3.11
CA GLN A 202 9.45 -13.22 3.74
C GLN A 202 9.29 -12.35 5.00
N ILE A 203 8.42 -11.35 4.94
CA ILE A 203 8.23 -10.40 6.04
C ILE A 203 7.50 -11.02 7.22
N VAL A 204 6.47 -11.84 7.01
CA VAL A 204 5.71 -12.44 8.12
C VAL A 204 6.53 -13.42 8.98
N GLN A 205 7.70 -13.85 8.51
CA GLN A 205 8.64 -14.70 9.27
C GLN A 205 9.55 -13.90 10.20
N ARG A 206 9.48 -12.56 10.18
CA ARG A 206 10.32 -11.67 11.00
C ARG A 206 9.51 -11.06 12.14
N PHE A 207 10.19 -10.74 13.24
CA PHE A 207 9.55 -10.02 14.34
C PHE A 207 9.33 -8.55 13.96
N ASN A 208 10.33 -7.93 13.35
CA ASN A 208 10.25 -6.56 12.82
C ASN A 208 9.90 -6.62 11.32
N PRO A 209 9.03 -5.71 10.83
CA PRO A 209 8.58 -5.68 9.44
C PRO A 209 9.60 -5.08 8.44
N TYR A 210 10.83 -4.83 8.90
CA TYR A 210 11.94 -4.25 8.12
C TYR A 210 13.29 -4.84 8.53
#